data_05c601db69dd6bdb2454c4c0d3732493
#
_entry.id   05c601db69dd6bdb2454c4c0d3732493
#
_cell.length_a   1.000
_cell.length_b   1.000
_cell.length_c   1.000
_cell.angle_alpha   90.00
_cell.angle_beta   90.00
_cell.angle_gamma   90.00
#
_symmetry.space_group_name_H-M   'P 1'
#
loop_
_entity.id
_entity.type
_entity.pdbx_description
1 polymer ?
#
loop_
_entity_poly.entity_id
_entity_poly.type
_entity_poly.pdbx_seq_one_letter_code
_entity_poly.pdbx_strand_id
1 'polypeptide(L)'
;PFYPVLGNHEQNAKHYYDYVSLPDPEYYYAFDFGNARFFMVDTNQKVDPDSLQFKWLERELSASKAKWKFVCHHHPPYSSDENDYGNLWKSNKGRHGDVRVRELVPLYEKHGVDLVWNGHIHSYERTWRILGGKAVESGGPFYMITGGGGGGLETPAPTRPFFQNNVRRGHHYVMVHVNGGTLELKAFTLDDRLFDYHKIEK
;
A
#
# COMPACT_ATOMS: atom_id res chain seq x y z
N PRO A 1 13.08 -14.51 4.38
CA PRO A 1 12.64 -14.29 3.00
C PRO A 1 12.43 -12.82 2.72
N PHE A 2 12.60 -12.41 1.47
CA PHE A 2 12.42 -11.06 0.98
C PHE A 2 11.45 -11.11 -0.20
N TYR A 3 10.38 -10.33 -0.16
CA TYR A 3 9.32 -10.31 -1.16
C TYR A 3 9.12 -8.88 -1.69
N PRO A 4 9.83 -8.49 -2.75
CA PRO A 4 9.73 -7.15 -3.32
C PRO A 4 8.51 -6.98 -4.20
N VAL A 5 8.14 -5.72 -4.42
CA VAL A 5 7.17 -5.26 -5.40
C VAL A 5 7.86 -4.33 -6.38
N LEU A 6 7.57 -4.47 -7.68
CA LEU A 6 8.10 -3.59 -8.71
C LEU A 6 7.61 -2.14 -8.52
N GLY A 7 8.55 -1.20 -8.54
CA GLY A 7 8.27 0.22 -8.60
C GLY A 7 8.56 0.80 -9.99
N ASN A 8 8.31 2.09 -10.16
CA ASN A 8 8.53 2.78 -11.42
C ASN A 8 10.02 2.88 -11.82
N HIS A 9 10.94 2.81 -10.86
CA HIS A 9 12.38 2.86 -11.11
C HIS A 9 12.95 1.52 -11.60
N GLU A 10 12.33 0.40 -11.28
CA GLU A 10 12.72 -0.92 -11.79
C GLU A 10 12.43 -1.07 -13.29
N GLN A 11 11.48 -0.33 -13.84
CA GLN A 11 11.15 -0.27 -15.28
C GLN A 11 10.98 -1.65 -15.93
N ASN A 12 10.54 -2.65 -15.16
CA ASN A 12 10.44 -4.05 -15.59
C ASN A 12 11.77 -4.60 -16.14
N ALA A 13 12.89 -4.16 -15.57
CA ALA A 13 14.22 -4.52 -16.04
C ALA A 13 14.55 -5.99 -15.78
N LYS A 14 15.30 -6.60 -16.70
CA LYS A 14 15.78 -7.99 -16.60
C LYS A 14 16.43 -8.29 -15.23
N HIS A 15 17.17 -7.33 -14.68
CA HIS A 15 17.87 -7.52 -13.41
C HIS A 15 16.96 -7.84 -12.22
N TYR A 16 15.73 -7.34 -12.21
CA TYR A 16 14.77 -7.73 -11.18
C TYR A 16 14.58 -9.25 -11.18
N TYR A 17 14.34 -9.83 -12.34
CA TYR A 17 14.11 -11.27 -12.51
C TYR A 17 15.39 -12.12 -12.39
N ASP A 18 16.56 -11.53 -12.63
CA ASP A 18 17.85 -12.22 -12.47
C ASP A 18 18.25 -12.38 -10.99
N TYR A 19 17.87 -11.42 -10.14
CA TYR A 19 18.30 -11.39 -8.73
C TYR A 19 17.23 -11.84 -7.74
N VAL A 20 15.98 -11.91 -8.15
CA VAL A 20 14.87 -12.30 -7.27
C VAL A 20 14.12 -13.46 -7.89
N SER A 21 13.86 -14.50 -7.11
CA SER A 21 13.03 -15.64 -7.54
C SER A 21 11.73 -15.62 -6.73
N LEU A 22 10.64 -15.40 -7.41
CA LEU A 22 9.31 -15.23 -6.84
C LEU A 22 8.31 -16.20 -7.49
N PRO A 23 7.12 -16.39 -6.93
CA PRO A 23 6.06 -17.15 -7.60
C PRO A 23 5.70 -16.54 -8.95
N ASP A 24 5.48 -17.42 -9.97
CA ASP A 24 5.05 -16.99 -11.31
C ASP A 24 3.79 -16.12 -11.29
N PRO A 25 3.73 -15.07 -12.11
CA PRO A 25 4.70 -14.60 -13.12
C PRO A 25 5.76 -13.63 -12.61
N GLU A 26 6.03 -13.58 -11.30
CA GLU A 26 7.02 -12.81 -10.57
C GLU A 26 6.76 -11.29 -10.46
N TYR A 27 6.14 -10.65 -11.43
CA TYR A 27 5.80 -9.22 -11.36
C TYR A 27 4.47 -8.94 -10.63
N TYR A 28 3.57 -9.95 -10.54
CA TYR A 28 2.50 -10.03 -9.54
C TYR A 28 2.36 -11.46 -9.04
N TYR A 29 2.14 -11.63 -7.76
CA TYR A 29 2.07 -12.96 -7.14
C TYR A 29 1.35 -12.89 -5.79
N ALA A 30 1.04 -14.05 -5.23
CA ALA A 30 0.51 -14.15 -3.87
C ALA A 30 1.22 -15.26 -3.11
N PHE A 31 1.29 -15.10 -1.79
CA PHE A 31 1.83 -16.13 -0.90
C PHE A 31 1.14 -16.07 0.46
N ASP A 32 1.18 -17.20 1.16
CA ASP A 32 0.66 -17.31 2.52
C ASP A 32 1.81 -17.29 3.53
N PHE A 33 1.60 -16.59 4.64
CA PHE A 33 2.50 -16.63 5.78
C PHE A 33 1.68 -16.67 7.08
N GLY A 34 1.74 -17.77 7.79
CA GLY A 34 0.87 -18.01 8.95
C GLY A 34 -0.61 -17.98 8.56
N ASN A 35 -1.38 -17.12 9.20
CA ASN A 35 -2.80 -16.91 8.90
C ASN A 35 -3.08 -15.67 8.03
N ALA A 36 -2.04 -15.15 7.38
CA ALA A 36 -2.10 -14.02 6.48
C ALA A 36 -1.82 -14.44 5.03
N ARG A 37 -2.47 -13.79 4.08
CA ARG A 37 -2.17 -13.88 2.66
C ARG A 37 -1.80 -12.53 2.10
N PHE A 38 -0.71 -12.51 1.36
CA PHE A 38 -0.14 -11.33 0.72
C PHE A 38 -0.39 -11.41 -0.78
N PHE A 39 -0.88 -10.30 -1.34
CA PHE A 39 -1.13 -10.13 -2.77
C PHE A 39 -0.22 -9.02 -3.27
N MET A 40 0.78 -9.39 -4.05
CA MET A 40 1.79 -8.49 -4.59
C MET A 40 1.37 -8.09 -6.00
N VAL A 41 1.21 -6.80 -6.26
CA VAL A 41 0.61 -6.25 -7.48
C VAL A 41 1.58 -5.28 -8.15
N ASP A 42 1.80 -5.43 -9.45
CA ASP A 42 2.62 -4.50 -10.24
C ASP A 42 1.76 -3.34 -10.79
N THR A 43 1.81 -2.20 -10.12
CA THR A 43 1.08 -1.01 -10.56
C THR A 43 1.79 -0.20 -11.67
N ASN A 44 2.92 -0.67 -12.21
CA ASN A 44 3.45 -0.16 -13.47
C ASN A 44 2.65 -0.68 -14.68
N GLN A 45 1.99 -1.83 -14.51
CA GLN A 45 1.13 -2.42 -15.52
C GLN A 45 -0.30 -1.88 -15.45
N LYS A 46 -1.13 -2.31 -16.40
CA LYS A 46 -2.57 -2.02 -16.37
C LYS A 46 -3.23 -2.71 -15.18
N VAL A 47 -4.05 -1.95 -14.48
CA VAL A 47 -4.82 -2.40 -13.30
C VAL A 47 -6.33 -2.18 -13.47
N ASP A 48 -6.77 -1.87 -14.70
CA ASP A 48 -8.19 -1.76 -15.05
C ASP A 48 -8.88 -3.14 -15.04
N PRO A 49 -10.22 -3.19 -14.99
CA PRO A 49 -10.98 -4.45 -14.90
C PRO A 49 -10.76 -5.43 -16.07
N ASP A 50 -10.31 -4.94 -17.22
CA ASP A 50 -10.05 -5.78 -18.39
C ASP A 50 -8.67 -6.44 -18.35
N SER A 51 -7.76 -5.95 -17.52
CA SER A 51 -6.39 -6.45 -17.41
C SER A 51 -6.32 -7.86 -16.82
N LEU A 52 -5.31 -8.61 -17.21
CA LEU A 52 -5.06 -9.96 -16.69
C LEU A 52 -4.78 -9.93 -15.18
N GLN A 53 -4.03 -8.93 -14.75
CA GLN A 53 -3.66 -8.76 -13.34
C GLN A 53 -4.88 -8.44 -12.45
N PHE A 54 -5.80 -7.59 -12.91
CA PHE A 54 -7.04 -7.32 -12.18
C PHE A 54 -7.88 -8.59 -11.99
N LYS A 55 -8.09 -9.34 -13.08
CA LYS A 55 -8.84 -10.61 -13.06
C LYS A 55 -8.18 -11.66 -12.17
N TRP A 56 -6.86 -11.73 -12.20
CA TRP A 56 -6.09 -12.58 -11.30
C TRP A 56 -6.31 -12.17 -9.84
N LEU A 57 -6.16 -10.88 -9.52
CA LEU A 57 -6.31 -10.37 -8.16
C LEU A 57 -7.72 -10.62 -7.62
N GLU A 58 -8.76 -10.36 -8.41
CA GLU A 58 -10.14 -10.64 -8.02
C GLU A 58 -10.34 -12.12 -7.71
N ARG A 59 -9.85 -13.03 -8.54
CA ARG A 59 -9.91 -14.46 -8.32
C ARG A 59 -9.20 -14.85 -7.02
N GLU A 60 -7.96 -14.40 -6.82
CA GLU A 60 -7.15 -14.73 -5.65
C GLU A 60 -7.76 -14.18 -4.35
N LEU A 61 -8.25 -12.94 -4.36
CA LEU A 61 -8.95 -12.34 -3.21
C LEU A 61 -10.24 -13.09 -2.89
N SER A 62 -11.02 -13.44 -3.91
CA SER A 62 -12.28 -14.18 -3.75
C SER A 62 -12.07 -15.58 -3.17
N ALA A 63 -11.02 -16.27 -3.60
CA ALA A 63 -10.69 -17.61 -3.13
C ALA A 63 -10.06 -17.64 -1.73
N SER A 64 -9.49 -16.54 -1.29
CA SER A 64 -8.73 -16.47 -0.05
C SER A 64 -9.61 -16.59 1.19
N LYS A 65 -9.27 -17.56 2.05
CA LYS A 65 -9.85 -17.76 3.39
C LYS A 65 -8.92 -17.27 4.51
N ALA A 66 -7.83 -16.59 4.15
CA ALA A 66 -6.89 -16.07 5.13
C ALA A 66 -7.59 -15.08 6.08
N LYS A 67 -7.25 -15.15 7.35
CA LYS A 67 -7.80 -14.23 8.36
C LYS A 67 -7.37 -12.80 8.10
N TRP A 68 -6.11 -12.62 7.67
CA TRP A 68 -5.52 -11.34 7.31
C TRP A 68 -5.21 -11.29 5.83
N LYS A 69 -5.64 -10.24 5.16
CA LYS A 69 -5.38 -10.01 3.74
C LYS A 69 -4.62 -8.72 3.55
N PHE A 70 -3.43 -8.81 3.01
CA PHE A 70 -2.54 -7.69 2.73
C PHE A 70 -2.32 -7.57 1.23
N VAL A 71 -2.50 -6.37 0.69
CA VAL A 71 -2.12 -6.05 -0.68
C VAL A 71 -0.90 -5.15 -0.65
N CYS A 72 0.07 -5.43 -1.50
CA CYS A 72 1.29 -4.64 -1.62
C CYS A 72 1.46 -4.20 -3.07
N HIS A 73 1.60 -2.91 -3.29
CA HIS A 73 1.93 -2.34 -4.60
C HIS A 73 2.58 -0.97 -4.46
N HIS A 74 3.29 -0.55 -5.50
CA HIS A 74 4.14 0.63 -5.43
C HIS A 74 3.34 1.93 -5.34
N HIS A 75 2.50 2.24 -6.33
CA HIS A 75 1.80 3.53 -6.39
C HIS A 75 0.59 3.58 -5.44
N PRO A 76 0.50 4.58 -4.53
CA PRO A 76 -0.60 4.67 -3.58
C PRO A 76 -1.89 5.19 -4.22
N PRO A 77 -3.05 4.54 -4.01
CA PRO A 77 -4.34 5.07 -4.46
C PRO A 77 -4.77 6.32 -3.68
N TYR A 78 -4.27 6.46 -2.46
CA TYR A 78 -4.49 7.62 -1.60
C TYR A 78 -3.16 8.13 -1.06
N SER A 79 -2.88 9.41 -1.24
CA SER A 79 -1.70 10.10 -0.71
C SER A 79 -2.00 11.56 -0.48
N SER A 80 -1.50 12.11 0.62
CA SER A 80 -1.51 13.54 0.87
C SER A 80 -0.35 14.28 0.20
N ASP A 81 0.56 13.56 -0.45
CA ASP A 81 1.58 14.19 -1.28
C ASP A 81 0.95 14.76 -2.55
N GLU A 82 1.19 16.04 -2.79
CA GLU A 82 0.65 16.76 -3.94
C GLU A 82 1.70 16.99 -5.04
N ASN A 83 2.94 16.62 -4.79
CA ASN A 83 4.00 16.84 -5.78
C ASN A 83 3.78 15.93 -6.99
N ASP A 84 3.56 14.64 -6.78
CA ASP A 84 3.35 13.67 -7.83
C ASP A 84 1.92 13.62 -8.36
N TYR A 85 0.95 13.90 -7.50
CA TYR A 85 -0.47 13.76 -7.82
C TYR A 85 -1.22 15.08 -8.00
N GLY A 86 -0.50 16.14 -8.31
CA GLY A 86 -1.02 17.47 -8.48
C GLY A 86 -0.96 18.26 -7.16
N ASN A 87 -0.68 19.53 -7.28
CA ASN A 87 -0.38 20.41 -6.17
C ASN A 87 -1.53 21.39 -5.94
N LEU A 88 -2.41 21.09 -4.99
CA LEU A 88 -3.60 21.88 -4.69
C LEU A 88 -3.28 23.34 -4.35
N TRP A 89 -2.24 23.56 -3.56
CA TRP A 89 -1.89 24.90 -3.11
C TRP A 89 -1.18 25.76 -4.17
N LYS A 90 -0.59 25.13 -5.19
CA LYS A 90 0.02 25.84 -6.33
C LYS A 90 -0.92 25.97 -7.52
N SER A 91 -1.67 24.93 -7.83
CA SER A 91 -2.44 24.84 -9.06
C SER A 91 -3.95 24.68 -8.86
N ASN A 92 -4.40 24.60 -7.63
CA ASN A 92 -5.77 24.23 -7.24
C ASN A 92 -6.27 22.91 -7.91
N LYS A 93 -5.34 22.00 -8.21
CA LYS A 93 -5.58 20.72 -8.86
C LYS A 93 -4.78 19.63 -8.14
N GLY A 94 -5.40 18.89 -7.28
CA GLY A 94 -4.82 17.73 -6.63
C GLY A 94 -5.65 16.49 -6.87
N ARG A 95 -5.00 15.36 -6.99
CA ARG A 95 -5.64 14.05 -7.19
C ARG A 95 -5.64 13.19 -5.93
N HIS A 96 -4.81 13.54 -4.95
CA HIS A 96 -4.66 12.82 -3.67
C HIS A 96 -4.36 11.33 -3.87
N GLY A 97 -3.37 11.02 -4.68
CA GLY A 97 -2.93 9.66 -5.01
C GLY A 97 -3.12 9.31 -6.48
N ASP A 98 -2.72 8.09 -6.84
CA ASP A 98 -2.82 7.57 -8.20
C ASP A 98 -4.26 7.14 -8.49
N VAL A 99 -4.96 7.95 -9.30
CA VAL A 99 -6.36 7.70 -9.66
C VAL A 99 -6.54 6.42 -10.49
N ARG A 100 -5.51 6.02 -11.24
CA ARG A 100 -5.52 4.77 -12.02
C ARG A 100 -5.52 3.55 -11.09
N VAL A 101 -4.75 3.61 -10.03
CA VAL A 101 -4.66 2.52 -9.04
C VAL A 101 -5.94 2.42 -8.20
N ARG A 102 -6.75 3.47 -8.13
CA ARG A 102 -8.07 3.43 -7.48
C ARG A 102 -9.06 2.45 -8.12
N GLU A 103 -8.82 2.00 -9.34
CA GLU A 103 -9.60 0.93 -9.97
C GLU A 103 -9.57 -0.38 -9.15
N LEU A 104 -8.52 -0.60 -8.36
CA LEU A 104 -8.38 -1.76 -7.48
C LEU A 104 -9.14 -1.64 -6.15
N VAL A 105 -9.46 -0.43 -5.72
CA VAL A 105 -10.08 -0.17 -4.41
C VAL A 105 -11.38 -0.94 -4.20
N PRO A 106 -12.32 -1.01 -5.18
CA PRO A 106 -13.54 -1.80 -5.02
C PRO A 106 -13.29 -3.28 -4.74
N LEU A 107 -12.21 -3.87 -5.28
CA LEU A 107 -11.84 -5.26 -4.96
C LEU A 107 -11.42 -5.39 -3.50
N TYR A 108 -10.64 -4.44 -3.01
CA TYR A 108 -10.15 -4.45 -1.62
C TYR A 108 -11.32 -4.37 -0.63
N GLU A 109 -12.25 -3.47 -0.90
CA GLU A 109 -13.45 -3.29 -0.08
C GLU A 109 -14.36 -4.54 -0.14
N LYS A 110 -14.63 -5.05 -1.34
CA LYS A 110 -15.50 -6.23 -1.58
C LYS A 110 -14.97 -7.48 -0.90
N HIS A 111 -13.67 -7.70 -0.89
CA HIS A 111 -13.05 -8.93 -0.42
C HIS A 111 -12.40 -8.81 0.97
N GLY A 112 -12.62 -7.70 1.67
CA GLY A 112 -12.18 -7.50 3.05
C GLY A 112 -10.65 -7.49 3.19
N VAL A 113 -9.95 -6.75 2.33
CA VAL A 113 -8.54 -6.43 2.52
C VAL A 113 -8.39 -5.60 3.79
N ASP A 114 -7.39 -5.89 4.59
CA ASP A 114 -7.14 -5.20 5.86
C ASP A 114 -6.25 -3.98 5.70
N LEU A 115 -5.19 -4.16 4.94
CA LEU A 115 -4.13 -3.17 4.79
C LEU A 115 -3.53 -3.24 3.40
N VAL A 116 -3.37 -2.08 2.79
CA VAL A 116 -2.69 -1.90 1.50
C VAL A 116 -1.37 -1.18 1.75
N TRP A 117 -0.27 -1.84 1.40
CA TRP A 117 1.08 -1.32 1.52
C TRP A 117 1.53 -0.64 0.25
N ASN A 118 2.08 0.56 0.38
CA ASN A 118 2.55 1.37 -0.73
C ASN A 118 3.95 1.92 -0.50
N GLY A 119 4.66 2.16 -1.60
CA GLY A 119 5.90 2.90 -1.68
C GLY A 119 5.70 4.22 -2.43
N HIS A 120 6.57 4.50 -3.38
CA HIS A 120 6.57 5.61 -4.33
C HIS A 120 6.84 6.96 -3.67
N ILE A 121 6.01 7.40 -2.75
CA ILE A 121 6.19 8.64 -2.00
C ILE A 121 7.19 8.39 -0.86
N HIS A 122 8.28 9.13 -0.85
CA HIS A 122 9.38 8.95 0.12
C HIS A 122 9.07 9.60 1.47
N SER A 123 7.97 9.20 2.05
CA SER A 123 7.48 9.61 3.36
C SER A 123 6.74 8.48 4.04
N TYR A 124 6.28 8.71 5.24
CA TYR A 124 5.32 7.84 5.93
C TYR A 124 3.94 8.46 5.87
N GLU A 125 2.93 7.68 5.47
CA GLU A 125 1.54 8.05 5.63
C GLU A 125 0.69 6.83 5.97
N ARG A 126 -0.15 6.95 7.00
CA ARG A 126 -1.22 6.00 7.30
C ARG A 126 -2.56 6.71 7.22
N THR A 127 -3.49 6.12 6.49
CA THR A 127 -4.84 6.67 6.37
C THR A 127 -5.73 6.22 7.54
N TRP A 128 -6.90 6.84 7.68
CA TRP A 128 -8.04 6.21 8.31
C TRP A 128 -8.47 4.99 7.48
N ARG A 129 -9.37 4.16 8.01
CA ARG A 129 -10.05 3.17 7.17
C ARG A 129 -10.87 3.88 6.12
N ILE A 130 -10.88 3.36 4.91
CA ILE A 130 -11.63 3.96 3.79
C ILE A 130 -12.61 2.93 3.26
N LEU A 131 -13.88 3.35 3.14
CA LEU A 131 -14.94 2.55 2.54
C LEU A 131 -15.85 3.46 1.72
N GLY A 132 -16.06 3.11 0.45
CA GLY A 132 -16.89 3.92 -0.45
C GLY A 132 -16.40 5.36 -0.62
N GLY A 133 -15.07 5.57 -0.59
CA GLY A 133 -14.45 6.87 -0.73
C GLY A 133 -14.61 7.80 0.49
N LYS A 134 -14.91 7.24 1.66
CA LYS A 134 -15.07 7.99 2.93
C LYS A 134 -14.23 7.37 4.03
N ALA A 135 -13.76 8.21 4.95
CA ALA A 135 -13.16 7.72 6.20
C ALA A 135 -14.25 7.10 7.09
N VAL A 136 -13.97 5.92 7.63
CA VAL A 136 -14.90 5.16 8.47
C VAL A 136 -14.19 4.63 9.71
N GLU A 137 -14.95 4.35 10.77
CA GLU A 137 -14.41 3.74 11.99
C GLU A 137 -14.19 2.24 11.86
N SER A 138 -15.05 1.57 11.08
CA SER A 138 -15.00 0.12 10.87
C SER A 138 -15.32 -0.25 9.43
N GLY A 139 -14.86 -1.43 9.00
CA GLY A 139 -14.92 -1.84 7.60
C GLY A 139 -13.91 -1.09 6.73
N GLY A 140 -13.66 -1.60 5.53
CA GLY A 140 -12.67 -1.05 4.62
C GLY A 140 -11.20 -1.20 5.05
N PRO A 141 -10.28 -1.12 4.10
CA PRO A 141 -8.84 -1.20 4.37
C PRO A 141 -8.27 0.10 4.94
N PHE A 142 -7.10 -0.01 5.58
CA PHE A 142 -6.15 1.09 5.69
C PHE A 142 -5.25 1.11 4.45
N TYR A 143 -4.71 2.29 4.16
CA TYR A 143 -3.63 2.45 3.19
C TYR A 143 -2.41 3.01 3.90
N MET A 144 -1.25 2.45 3.60
CA MET A 144 -0.01 2.86 4.22
C MET A 144 1.07 3.08 3.17
N ILE A 145 1.60 4.27 3.15
CA ILE A 145 2.82 4.60 2.42
C ILE A 145 3.99 4.42 3.39
N THR A 146 4.97 3.61 2.99
CA THR A 146 6.21 3.38 3.74
C THR A 146 7.42 3.49 2.80
N GLY A 147 7.50 4.60 2.06
CA GLY A 147 8.54 4.86 1.08
C GLY A 147 9.83 5.47 1.63
N GLY A 148 9.92 5.64 2.95
CA GLY A 148 11.10 6.24 3.60
C GLY A 148 12.30 5.31 3.80
N GLY A 149 12.48 4.28 2.95
CA GLY A 149 13.51 3.26 3.11
C GLY A 149 14.92 3.63 2.60
N GLY A 150 15.10 4.79 1.96
CA GLY A 150 16.45 5.19 1.49
C GLY A 150 16.49 6.22 0.37
N GLY A 151 15.40 6.50 -0.32
CA GLY A 151 15.32 7.55 -1.33
C GLY A 151 15.36 8.97 -0.75
N GLY A 152 15.48 9.97 -1.60
CA GLY A 152 15.37 11.38 -1.19
C GLY A 152 14.00 11.67 -0.58
N LEU A 153 13.97 12.18 0.65
CA LEU A 153 12.74 12.38 1.39
C LEU A 153 11.86 13.49 0.81
N GLU A 154 10.58 13.17 0.65
CA GLU A 154 9.53 14.11 0.23
C GLU A 154 8.83 14.75 1.41
N THR A 155 8.27 15.92 1.17
CA THR A 155 7.55 16.67 2.21
C THR A 155 6.05 16.54 1.95
N PRO A 156 5.28 16.01 2.90
CA PRO A 156 3.83 15.96 2.77
C PRO A 156 3.25 17.36 2.53
N ALA A 157 2.22 17.42 1.72
CA ALA A 157 1.54 18.68 1.43
C ALA A 157 0.89 19.29 2.68
N PRO A 158 0.73 20.60 2.71
CA PRO A 158 0.07 21.28 3.84
C PRO A 158 -1.43 21.00 3.93
N THR A 159 -2.04 20.55 2.84
CA THR A 159 -3.46 20.18 2.80
C THR A 159 -3.70 18.83 3.45
N ARG A 160 -4.79 18.73 4.20
CA ARG A 160 -5.19 17.49 4.88
C ARG A 160 -6.43 16.92 4.21
N PRO A 161 -6.29 15.92 3.33
CA PRO A 161 -7.43 15.22 2.78
C PRO A 161 -8.16 14.40 3.85
N PHE A 162 -9.42 14.05 3.57
CA PHE A 162 -10.30 13.36 4.52
C PHE A 162 -9.74 12.03 5.05
N PHE A 163 -8.87 11.40 4.28
CA PHE A 163 -8.32 10.09 4.62
C PHE A 163 -7.07 10.16 5.50
N GLN A 164 -6.38 11.29 5.59
CA GLN A 164 -5.11 11.42 6.30
C GLN A 164 -5.29 11.23 7.81
N ASN A 165 -4.59 10.25 8.37
CA ASN A 165 -4.51 10.03 9.81
C ASN A 165 -3.15 10.49 10.34
N ASN A 166 -2.07 9.81 9.95
CA ASN A 166 -0.71 10.09 10.41
C ASN A 166 0.22 10.24 9.20
N VAL A 167 0.98 11.33 9.18
CA VAL A 167 1.94 11.63 8.11
C VAL A 167 3.23 12.12 8.73
N ARG A 168 4.35 11.59 8.22
CA ARG A 168 5.68 11.97 8.70
C ARG A 168 6.71 11.96 7.57
N ARG A 169 7.48 13.03 7.47
CA ARG A 169 8.72 13.04 6.69
C ARG A 169 9.85 12.45 7.53
N GLY A 170 10.57 11.49 6.98
CA GLY A 170 11.73 10.88 7.64
C GLY A 170 11.97 9.45 7.20
N HIS A 171 13.22 9.01 7.23
CA HIS A 171 13.53 7.60 7.06
C HIS A 171 12.97 6.79 8.22
N HIS A 172 12.44 5.62 7.91
CA HIS A 172 11.73 4.79 8.87
C HIS A 172 11.63 3.34 8.42
N TYR A 173 11.22 2.50 9.35
CA TYR A 173 10.77 1.15 9.07
C TYR A 173 9.49 0.85 9.86
N VAL A 174 8.78 -0.17 9.42
CA VAL A 174 7.52 -0.60 10.04
C VAL A 174 7.64 -2.07 10.45
N MET A 175 7.31 -2.37 11.69
CA MET A 175 7.17 -3.73 12.19
C MET A 175 5.70 -4.10 12.31
N VAL A 176 5.37 -5.29 11.85
CA VAL A 176 4.01 -5.83 11.98
C VAL A 176 4.07 -7.16 12.73
N HIS A 177 3.31 -7.24 13.79
CA HIS A 177 3.13 -8.46 14.56
C HIS A 177 1.70 -8.96 14.43
N VAL A 178 1.56 -10.18 13.92
CA VAL A 178 0.26 -10.85 13.77
C VAL A 178 0.20 -12.05 14.71
N ASN A 179 -0.78 -12.03 15.61
CA ASN A 179 -1.03 -13.14 16.53
C ASN A 179 -2.53 -13.49 16.53
N GLY A 180 -2.88 -14.57 15.86
CA GLY A 180 -4.27 -15.00 15.73
C GLY A 180 -5.17 -13.91 15.14
N GLY A 181 -6.03 -13.32 15.95
CA GLY A 181 -6.94 -12.25 15.59
C GLY A 181 -6.43 -10.84 15.84
N THR A 182 -5.20 -10.69 16.30
CA THR A 182 -4.62 -9.38 16.62
C THR A 182 -3.48 -9.05 15.64
N LEU A 183 -3.50 -7.85 15.11
CA LEU A 183 -2.40 -7.25 14.35
C LEU A 183 -1.95 -5.98 15.07
N GLU A 184 -0.67 -5.87 15.35
CA GLU A 184 -0.03 -4.66 15.84
C GLU A 184 0.96 -4.14 14.81
N LEU A 185 0.83 -2.86 14.49
CA LEU A 185 1.70 -2.13 13.59
C LEU A 185 2.44 -1.07 14.39
N LYS A 186 3.76 -1.03 14.21
CA LYS A 186 4.66 -0.10 14.89
C LYS A 186 5.61 0.51 13.87
N ALA A 187 5.59 1.83 13.75
CA ALA A 187 6.49 2.57 12.87
C ALA A 187 7.57 3.26 13.69
N PHE A 188 8.82 3.07 13.27
CA PHE A 188 10.01 3.55 13.98
C PHE A 188 10.89 4.42 13.09
N THR A 189 11.52 5.40 13.68
CA THR A 189 12.64 6.12 13.08
C THR A 189 13.89 5.25 13.04
N LEU A 190 14.95 5.67 12.33
CA LEU A 190 16.21 4.90 12.28
C LEU A 190 16.94 4.82 13.63
N ASP A 191 16.63 5.69 14.57
CA ASP A 191 17.12 5.66 15.94
C ASP A 191 16.12 4.97 16.91
N ASP A 192 15.31 4.06 16.38
CA ASP A 192 14.37 3.18 17.08
C ASP A 192 13.30 3.89 17.92
N ARG A 193 12.98 5.13 17.62
CA ARG A 193 11.88 5.84 18.28
C ARG A 193 10.56 5.48 17.63
N LEU A 194 9.65 4.95 18.41
CA LEU A 194 8.28 4.71 18.00
C LEU A 194 7.57 6.05 17.74
N PHE A 195 6.97 6.22 16.54
CA PHE A 195 6.23 7.42 16.20
C PHE A 195 4.79 7.16 15.74
N ASP A 196 4.47 5.92 15.36
CA ASP A 196 3.08 5.51 15.12
C ASP A 196 2.86 4.08 15.63
N TYR A 197 1.68 3.87 16.19
CA TYR A 197 1.21 2.59 16.68
C TYR A 197 -0.24 2.40 16.27
N HIS A 198 -0.56 1.23 15.73
CA HIS A 198 -1.93 0.88 15.42
C HIS A 198 -2.19 -0.59 15.69
N LYS A 199 -3.32 -0.86 16.35
CA LYS A 199 -3.79 -2.22 16.67
C LYS A 199 -5.12 -2.50 15.99
N ILE A 200 -5.25 -3.68 15.41
CA ILE A 200 -6.49 -4.19 14.82
C ILE A 200 -6.83 -5.52 15.48
N GLU A 201 -8.10 -5.72 15.80
CA GLU A 201 -8.64 -6.98 16.32
C GLU A 201 -9.77 -7.49 15.43
N LYS A 202 -9.81 -8.85 15.22
CA LYS A 202 -10.81 -9.56 14.42
C LYS A 202 -11.40 -10.75 15.20
#